data_37db08f23d1d1caf7c0a6cd7dfe899a3
#
_entry.id   37db08f23d1d1caf7c0a6cd7dfe899a3
#
_cell.length_a   1.000
_cell.length_b   1.000
_cell.length_c   1.000
_cell.angle_alpha   90.00
_cell.angle_beta   90.00
_cell.angle_gamma   90.00
#
_symmetry.space_group_name_H-M   'P 1'
#
loop_
_entity.id
_entity.type
_entity.pdbx_description
1 polymer ?
#
loop_
_entity_poly.entity_id
_entity_poly.type
_entity_poly.pdbx_seq_one_letter_code
_entity_poly.pdbx_strand_id
1 'polypeptide(L)'
;SGPVHLCGISLGGILALEYALNHPENVKTLVLIGTPHKVPKGAFAFQNMVFRLLPKSMFASMAFDKKDTFALGNSLKNLDFSGRVGEIRCPTLILCGEKDSANLKSAHFLAQHIQQAELQELDHTGHVVNEENPKILAERLNEFYRRNF
;
A
#
# COMPACT_ATOMS: atom_id res chain seq x y z
N SER A 1 -21.18 -12.84 -7.89
CA SER A 1 -20.88 -11.44 -7.53
C SER A 1 -19.93 -10.89 -8.59
N GLY A 2 -20.14 -9.64 -9.01
CA GLY A 2 -19.31 -8.96 -10.01
C GLY A 2 -17.96 -8.49 -9.43
N PRO A 3 -17.11 -7.84 -10.28
CA PRO A 3 -15.84 -7.28 -9.87
C PRO A 3 -16.00 -6.23 -8.74
N VAL A 4 -15.02 -6.18 -7.84
CA VAL A 4 -15.02 -5.32 -6.65
C VAL A 4 -14.08 -4.11 -6.80
N HIS A 5 -14.34 -3.08 -6.02
CA HIS A 5 -13.41 -1.97 -5.84
C HIS A 5 -12.48 -2.29 -4.67
N LEU A 6 -11.18 -2.27 -4.91
CA LEU A 6 -10.17 -2.49 -3.86
C LEU A 6 -9.54 -1.16 -3.44
N CYS A 7 -9.39 -0.97 -2.15
CA CYS A 7 -8.69 0.17 -1.58
C CYS A 7 -7.82 -0.30 -0.42
N GLY A 8 -6.53 0.01 -0.45
CA GLY A 8 -5.59 -0.40 0.59
C GLY A 8 -4.56 0.65 0.94
N ILE A 9 -4.27 0.79 2.23
CA ILE A 9 -3.23 1.65 2.78
C ILE A 9 -2.05 0.78 3.21
N SER A 10 -0.83 1.14 2.83
CA SER A 10 0.40 0.48 3.26
C SER A 10 0.36 -1.03 3.04
N LEU A 11 0.31 -1.84 4.11
CA LEU A 11 0.13 -3.29 4.04
C LEU A 11 -1.17 -3.69 3.32
N GLY A 12 -2.27 -2.98 3.57
CA GLY A 12 -3.53 -3.20 2.86
C GLY A 12 -3.40 -2.95 1.36
N GLY A 13 -2.57 -1.99 0.96
CA GLY A 13 -2.22 -1.74 -0.44
C GLY A 13 -1.41 -2.88 -1.07
N ILE A 14 -0.48 -3.47 -0.32
CA ILE A 14 0.26 -4.67 -0.75
C ILE A 14 -0.70 -5.82 -1.04
N LEU A 15 -1.65 -6.09 -0.12
CA LEU A 15 -2.64 -7.16 -0.29
C LEU A 15 -3.58 -6.89 -1.47
N ALA A 16 -4.01 -5.64 -1.65
CA ALA A 16 -4.86 -5.24 -2.77
C ALA A 16 -4.12 -5.39 -4.11
N LEU A 17 -2.85 -5.01 -4.17
CA LEU A 17 -2.02 -5.16 -5.37
C LEU A 17 -1.78 -6.63 -5.71
N GLU A 18 -1.44 -7.46 -4.71
CA GLU A 18 -1.28 -8.92 -4.88
C GLU A 18 -2.57 -9.56 -5.40
N TYR A 19 -3.72 -9.20 -4.81
CA TYR A 19 -5.01 -9.71 -5.26
C TYR A 19 -5.33 -9.29 -6.69
N ALA A 20 -5.11 -8.02 -7.04
CA ALA A 20 -5.38 -7.50 -8.38
C ALA A 20 -4.50 -8.17 -9.46
N LEU A 21 -3.25 -8.51 -9.11
CA LEU A 21 -2.34 -9.23 -10.00
C LEU A 21 -2.74 -10.70 -10.22
N ASN A 22 -3.31 -11.34 -9.21
CA ASN A 22 -3.66 -12.76 -9.28
C ASN A 22 -5.12 -13.00 -9.72
N HIS A 23 -5.99 -11.98 -9.63
CA HIS A 23 -7.42 -12.05 -9.95
C HIS A 23 -7.90 -10.81 -10.70
N PRO A 24 -7.27 -10.44 -11.85
CA PRO A 24 -7.56 -9.20 -12.55
C PRO A 24 -9.03 -9.07 -12.99
N GLU A 25 -9.70 -10.18 -13.29
CA GLU A 25 -11.11 -10.22 -13.68
C GLU A 25 -12.08 -9.88 -12.54
N ASN A 26 -11.62 -9.96 -11.30
CA ASN A 26 -12.42 -9.68 -10.11
C ASN A 26 -12.23 -8.25 -9.57
N VAL A 27 -11.41 -7.41 -10.22
CA VAL A 27 -11.10 -6.07 -9.74
C VAL A 27 -11.58 -5.02 -10.73
N LYS A 28 -12.55 -4.19 -10.30
CA LYS A 28 -13.10 -3.10 -11.08
C LYS A 28 -12.22 -1.85 -11.03
N THR A 29 -11.76 -1.48 -9.83
CA THR A 29 -10.79 -0.40 -9.61
C THR A 29 -9.84 -0.73 -8.47
N LEU A 30 -8.65 -0.13 -8.47
CA LEU A 30 -7.64 -0.30 -7.46
C LEU A 30 -7.22 1.06 -6.89
N VAL A 31 -7.19 1.19 -5.56
CA VAL A 31 -6.64 2.36 -4.87
C VAL A 31 -5.51 1.92 -3.96
N LEU A 32 -4.34 2.50 -4.16
CA LEU A 32 -3.10 2.21 -3.44
C LEU A 32 -2.62 3.46 -2.70
N ILE A 33 -2.57 3.42 -1.37
CA ILE A 33 -2.23 4.57 -0.53
C ILE A 33 -0.95 4.25 0.26
N GLY A 34 0.13 5.01 0.04
CA GLY A 34 1.42 4.79 0.70
C GLY A 34 1.92 3.34 0.55
N THR A 35 1.74 2.75 -0.64
CA THR A 35 1.98 1.32 -0.89
C THR A 35 3.37 1.11 -1.50
N PRO A 36 4.24 0.30 -0.87
CA PRO A 36 5.50 -0.07 -1.49
C PRO A 36 5.27 -1.11 -2.60
N HIS A 37 5.92 -0.93 -3.76
CA HIS A 37 5.90 -1.93 -4.85
C HIS A 37 6.92 -3.06 -4.62
N LYS A 38 7.89 -2.84 -3.74
CA LYS A 38 8.86 -3.84 -3.29
C LYS A 38 9.36 -3.53 -1.89
N VAL A 39 9.83 -4.53 -1.21
CA VAL A 39 10.47 -4.38 0.09
C VAL A 39 11.99 -4.45 -0.10
N PRO A 40 12.76 -3.43 0.32
CA PRO A 40 14.21 -3.44 0.22
C PRO A 40 14.80 -4.65 0.94
N LYS A 41 15.73 -5.36 0.28
CA LYS A 41 16.47 -6.46 0.90
C LYS A 41 17.17 -5.94 2.17
N GLY A 42 16.92 -6.55 3.30
CA GLY A 42 17.49 -6.13 4.58
C GLY A 42 16.62 -5.19 5.44
N ALA A 43 15.60 -4.54 4.89
CA ALA A 43 14.70 -3.69 5.69
C ALA A 43 14.05 -4.47 6.84
N PHE A 44 13.58 -5.69 6.58
CA PHE A 44 13.03 -6.57 7.62
C PHE A 44 14.09 -7.15 8.56
N ALA A 45 15.31 -7.34 8.12
CA ALA A 45 16.37 -7.78 9.02
C ALA A 45 16.66 -6.72 10.09
N PHE A 46 16.74 -5.46 9.69
CA PHE A 46 16.88 -4.33 10.60
C PHE A 46 15.65 -4.15 11.50
N GLN A 47 14.45 -4.18 10.95
CA GLN A 47 13.19 -4.11 11.69
C GLN A 47 13.08 -5.25 12.71
N ASN A 48 13.40 -6.49 12.30
CA ASN A 48 13.38 -7.65 13.19
C ASN A 48 14.41 -7.54 14.30
N MET A 49 15.60 -6.98 14.03
CA MET A 49 16.59 -6.70 15.06
C MET A 49 16.05 -5.70 16.08
N VAL A 50 15.45 -4.60 15.63
CA VAL A 50 14.82 -3.61 16.52
C VAL A 50 13.68 -4.26 17.33
N PHE A 51 12.79 -5.01 16.68
CA PHE A 51 11.66 -5.67 17.35
C PHE A 51 12.09 -6.71 18.40
N ARG A 52 13.25 -7.37 18.22
CA ARG A 52 13.79 -8.27 19.26
C ARG A 52 14.17 -7.54 20.54
N LEU A 53 14.61 -6.28 20.42
CA LEU A 53 15.03 -5.45 21.55
C LEU A 53 13.86 -4.76 22.26
N LEU A 54 12.69 -4.65 21.61
CA LEU A 54 11.51 -4.01 22.18
C LEU A 54 10.80 -4.91 23.19
N PRO A 55 10.32 -4.35 24.32
CA PRO A 55 9.56 -5.11 25.32
C PRO A 55 8.19 -5.55 24.77
N LYS A 56 7.71 -6.72 25.26
CA LYS A 56 6.42 -7.30 24.82
C LYS A 56 5.22 -6.35 25.00
N SER A 57 5.27 -5.46 26.00
CA SER A 57 4.21 -4.49 26.29
C SER A 57 3.97 -3.50 25.15
N MET A 58 4.98 -3.18 24.35
CA MET A 58 4.82 -2.31 23.19
C MET A 58 4.04 -2.97 22.04
N PHE A 59 4.07 -4.30 21.94
CA PHE A 59 3.31 -5.03 20.92
C PHE A 59 1.83 -5.18 21.31
N ALA A 60 1.49 -5.17 22.58
CA ALA A 60 0.12 -5.26 23.06
C ALA A 60 -0.76 -4.10 22.58
N SER A 61 -0.17 -2.90 22.37
CA SER A 61 -0.88 -1.74 21.84
C SER A 61 -1.16 -1.82 20.31
N MET A 62 -0.47 -2.73 19.62
CA MET A 62 -0.60 -2.91 18.17
C MET A 62 -1.63 -3.98 17.76
N ALA A 63 -2.33 -4.59 18.72
CA ALA A 63 -3.26 -5.72 18.52
C ALA A 63 -2.64 -6.96 17.85
N PHE A 64 -1.31 -7.03 17.74
CA PHE A 64 -0.56 -8.16 17.21
C PHE A 64 0.37 -8.76 18.27
N ASP A 65 0.47 -10.08 18.31
CA ASP A 65 1.50 -10.77 19.04
C ASP A 65 2.87 -10.57 18.35
N LYS A 66 3.94 -10.58 19.14
CA LYS A 66 5.32 -10.49 18.63
C LYS A 66 5.61 -11.58 17.59
N LYS A 67 5.10 -12.80 17.80
CA LYS A 67 5.25 -13.94 16.88
C LYS A 67 4.59 -13.65 15.52
N ASP A 68 3.37 -13.11 15.53
CA ASP A 68 2.62 -12.80 14.32
C ASP A 68 3.28 -11.65 13.52
N THR A 69 3.82 -10.64 14.22
CA THR A 69 4.58 -9.56 13.60
C THR A 69 5.83 -10.08 12.87
N PHE A 70 6.57 -11.04 13.47
CA PHE A 70 7.71 -11.66 12.82
C PHE A 70 7.31 -12.56 11.65
N ALA A 71 6.20 -13.30 11.77
CA ALA A 71 5.68 -14.16 10.70
C ALA A 71 5.27 -13.30 9.49
N LEU A 72 4.54 -12.21 9.72
CA LEU A 72 4.18 -11.24 8.69
C LEU A 72 5.41 -10.63 8.02
N GLY A 73 6.39 -10.14 8.80
CA GLY A 73 7.64 -9.60 8.26
C GLY A 73 8.39 -10.61 7.39
N ASN A 74 8.42 -11.88 7.80
CA ASN A 74 9.05 -12.94 7.01
C ASN A 74 8.30 -13.24 5.71
N SER A 75 6.98 -13.15 5.68
CA SER A 75 6.18 -13.35 4.45
C SER A 75 6.40 -12.24 3.43
N LEU A 76 6.70 -11.03 3.90
CA LEU A 76 6.88 -9.85 3.05
C LEU A 76 8.34 -9.60 2.61
N LYS A 77 9.32 -10.29 3.20
CA LYS A 77 10.75 -9.98 3.01
C LYS A 77 11.29 -10.10 1.57
N ASN A 78 10.62 -10.88 0.74
CA ASN A 78 11.00 -11.11 -0.66
C ASN A 78 9.99 -10.50 -1.64
N LEU A 79 9.09 -9.64 -1.15
CA LEU A 79 8.05 -9.07 -1.96
C LEU A 79 8.65 -8.07 -2.96
N ASP A 80 8.41 -8.32 -4.24
CA ASP A 80 8.82 -7.46 -5.35
C ASP A 80 7.81 -7.61 -6.51
N PHE A 81 7.01 -6.59 -6.71
CA PHE A 81 6.04 -6.52 -7.80
C PHE A 81 6.57 -5.84 -9.05
N SER A 82 7.84 -5.40 -9.07
CA SER A 82 8.40 -4.58 -10.14
C SER A 82 8.23 -5.18 -11.53
N GLY A 83 8.30 -6.50 -11.66
CA GLY A 83 8.14 -7.21 -12.93
C GLY A 83 6.68 -7.45 -13.35
N ARG A 84 5.71 -7.22 -12.45
CA ARG A 84 4.32 -7.61 -12.66
C ARG A 84 3.31 -6.45 -12.65
N VAL A 85 3.66 -5.30 -12.11
CA VAL A 85 2.71 -4.17 -11.99
C VAL A 85 2.13 -3.72 -13.33
N GLY A 86 2.85 -3.92 -14.43
CA GLY A 86 2.36 -3.68 -15.79
C GLY A 86 1.24 -4.63 -16.24
N GLU A 87 0.92 -5.68 -15.49
CA GLU A 87 -0.20 -6.58 -15.76
C GLU A 87 -1.54 -5.99 -15.29
N ILE A 88 -1.52 -4.97 -14.40
CA ILE A 88 -2.73 -4.30 -13.89
C ILE A 88 -3.44 -3.56 -15.05
N ARG A 89 -4.71 -3.84 -15.25
CA ARG A 89 -5.53 -3.29 -16.34
C ARG A 89 -6.67 -2.39 -15.87
N CYS A 90 -7.07 -2.50 -14.60
CA CYS A 90 -8.16 -1.69 -14.05
C CYS A 90 -7.71 -0.24 -13.80
N PRO A 91 -8.63 0.74 -13.82
CA PRO A 91 -8.36 2.09 -13.36
C PRO A 91 -7.77 2.08 -11.95
N THR A 92 -6.64 2.77 -11.79
CA THR A 92 -5.86 2.73 -10.54
C THR A 92 -5.57 4.14 -10.04
N LEU A 93 -5.91 4.41 -8.78
CA LEU A 93 -5.53 5.64 -8.09
C LEU A 93 -4.38 5.33 -7.13
N ILE A 94 -3.31 6.08 -7.23
CA ILE A 94 -2.17 6.01 -6.32
C ILE A 94 -2.12 7.30 -5.51
N LEU A 95 -2.21 7.18 -4.19
CA LEU A 95 -2.10 8.29 -3.26
C LEU A 95 -0.86 8.13 -2.38
N CYS A 96 -0.10 9.20 -2.22
CA CYS A 96 1.05 9.22 -1.32
C CYS A 96 1.15 10.57 -0.64
N GLY A 97 1.40 10.60 0.65
CA GLY A 97 1.68 11.84 1.35
C GLY A 97 3.04 12.42 0.93
N GLU A 98 3.12 13.73 0.72
CA GLU A 98 4.36 14.45 0.39
C GLU A 98 5.52 14.13 1.35
N LYS A 99 5.19 13.91 2.63
CA LYS A 99 6.16 13.60 3.69
C LYS A 99 6.46 12.10 3.83
N ASP A 100 5.77 11.22 3.11
CA ASP A 100 6.02 9.79 3.11
C ASP A 100 7.20 9.43 2.20
N SER A 101 8.39 9.92 2.54
CA SER A 101 9.61 9.74 1.76
C SER A 101 9.97 8.25 1.52
N ALA A 102 9.51 7.35 2.37
CA ALA A 102 9.74 5.92 2.22
C ALA A 102 8.98 5.33 1.03
N ASN A 103 7.78 5.83 0.74
CA ASN A 103 6.91 5.27 -0.29
C ASN A 103 6.76 6.14 -1.55
N LEU A 104 7.18 7.43 -1.54
CA LEU A 104 7.11 8.29 -2.72
C LEU A 104 7.74 7.67 -3.96
N LYS A 105 8.93 7.07 -3.83
CA LYS A 105 9.58 6.38 -4.95
C LYS A 105 8.76 5.21 -5.50
N SER A 106 8.06 4.49 -4.60
CA SER A 106 7.15 3.41 -5.00
C SER A 106 5.91 3.95 -5.68
N ALA A 107 5.34 5.04 -5.19
CA ALA A 107 4.17 5.69 -5.79
C ALA A 107 4.45 6.13 -7.24
N HIS A 108 5.58 6.80 -7.47
CA HIS A 108 6.02 7.17 -8.82
C HIS A 108 6.28 5.94 -9.70
N PHE A 109 6.94 4.91 -9.17
CA PHE A 109 7.19 3.69 -9.92
C PHE A 109 5.87 3.03 -10.36
N LEU A 110 4.91 2.87 -9.45
CA LEU A 110 3.60 2.30 -9.75
C LEU A 110 2.87 3.11 -10.81
N ALA A 111 2.86 4.45 -10.69
CA ALA A 111 2.22 5.34 -11.65
C ALA A 111 2.82 5.26 -13.06
N GLN A 112 4.13 5.05 -13.16
CA GLN A 112 4.83 4.92 -14.44
C GLN A 112 4.59 3.58 -15.12
N HIS A 113 4.31 2.51 -14.36
CA HIS A 113 4.24 1.16 -14.90
C HIS A 113 2.82 0.57 -14.97
N ILE A 114 1.86 1.10 -14.22
CA ILE A 114 0.44 0.72 -14.33
C ILE A 114 -0.22 1.59 -15.39
N GLN A 115 -0.71 0.97 -16.46
CA GLN A 115 -1.15 1.66 -17.67
C GLN A 115 -2.29 2.67 -17.45
N GLN A 116 -3.24 2.38 -16.55
CA GLN A 116 -4.39 3.22 -16.22
C GLN A 116 -4.28 3.83 -14.81
N ALA A 117 -3.07 4.20 -14.41
CA ALA A 117 -2.83 4.80 -13.11
C ALA A 117 -2.79 6.32 -13.16
N GLU A 118 -3.35 6.95 -12.13
CA GLU A 118 -3.14 8.34 -11.78
C GLU A 118 -2.47 8.44 -10.41
N LEU A 119 -1.46 9.29 -10.28
CA LEU A 119 -0.78 9.58 -9.02
C LEU A 119 -1.24 10.95 -8.50
N GLN A 120 -1.54 10.99 -7.21
CA GLN A 120 -1.76 12.25 -6.51
C GLN A 120 -0.92 12.27 -5.23
N GLU A 121 -0.04 13.23 -5.13
CA GLU A 121 0.71 13.53 -3.91
C GLU A 121 -0.14 14.46 -3.03
N LEU A 122 -0.22 14.15 -1.74
CA LEU A 122 -1.04 14.90 -0.80
C LEU A 122 -0.17 15.83 0.03
N ASP A 123 -0.37 17.12 -0.17
CA ASP A 123 0.41 18.18 0.50
C ASP A 123 0.34 18.05 2.02
N HIS A 124 1.48 18.30 2.66
CA HIS A 124 1.65 18.32 4.12
C HIS A 124 1.25 17.02 4.86
N THR A 125 1.06 15.91 4.13
CA THR A 125 0.58 14.63 4.64
C THR A 125 1.73 13.62 4.71
N GLY A 126 1.79 12.82 5.77
CA GLY A 126 2.73 11.72 5.95
C GLY A 126 2.18 10.38 5.50
N HIS A 127 2.60 9.31 6.19
CA HIS A 127 2.26 7.94 5.80
C HIS A 127 0.81 7.55 6.14
N VAL A 128 0.29 7.99 7.28
CA VAL A 128 -1.02 7.57 7.80
C VAL A 128 -2.10 8.54 7.30
N VAL A 129 -2.30 8.55 5.99
CA VAL A 129 -3.15 9.53 5.29
C VAL A 129 -4.57 9.63 5.86
N ASN A 130 -5.15 8.50 6.27
CA ASN A 130 -6.51 8.45 6.82
C ASN A 130 -6.64 9.11 8.21
N GLU A 131 -5.55 9.26 8.93
CA GLU A 131 -5.51 9.95 10.23
C GLU A 131 -5.05 11.40 10.07
N GLU A 132 -4.04 11.64 9.24
CA GLU A 132 -3.43 12.94 9.07
C GLU A 132 -4.28 13.89 8.21
N ASN A 133 -4.94 13.37 7.17
CA ASN A 133 -5.72 14.20 6.24
C ASN A 133 -6.98 13.47 5.70
N PRO A 134 -7.92 13.07 6.59
CA PRO A 134 -9.09 12.29 6.19
C PRO A 134 -10.01 13.00 5.19
N LYS A 135 -10.08 14.32 5.25
CA LYS A 135 -10.94 15.11 4.35
C LYS A 135 -10.44 15.04 2.92
N ILE A 136 -9.15 15.32 2.70
CA ILE A 136 -8.57 15.27 1.35
C ILE A 136 -8.62 13.84 0.80
N LEU A 137 -8.37 12.84 1.65
CA LEU A 137 -8.51 11.44 1.25
C LEU A 137 -9.93 11.14 0.75
N ALA A 138 -10.96 11.53 1.50
CA ALA A 138 -12.35 11.32 1.11
C ALA A 138 -12.71 12.04 -0.19
N GLU A 139 -12.23 13.28 -0.39
CA GLU A 139 -12.43 14.03 -1.63
C GLU A 139 -11.83 13.31 -2.83
N ARG A 140 -10.57 12.84 -2.74
CA ARG A 140 -9.88 12.13 -3.82
C ARG A 140 -10.50 10.79 -4.14
N LEU A 141 -10.90 10.04 -3.13
CA LEU A 141 -11.62 8.77 -3.32
C LEU A 141 -12.98 9.00 -4.01
N ASN A 142 -13.76 9.98 -3.56
CA ASN A 142 -15.05 10.29 -4.16
C ASN A 142 -14.90 10.74 -5.61
N GLU A 143 -13.90 11.58 -5.92
CA GLU A 143 -13.62 12.03 -7.28
C GLU A 143 -13.25 10.86 -8.19
N PHE A 144 -12.37 9.98 -7.73
CA PHE A 144 -11.95 8.80 -8.48
C PHE A 144 -13.11 7.83 -8.73
N TYR A 145 -13.87 7.51 -7.69
CA TYR A 145 -14.99 6.58 -7.83
C TYR A 145 -16.11 7.14 -8.72
N ARG A 146 -16.46 8.42 -8.64
CA ARG A 146 -17.47 9.02 -9.53
C ARG A 146 -17.13 8.89 -11.02
N ARG A 147 -15.86 8.85 -11.39
CA ARG A 147 -15.42 8.68 -12.78
C ARG A 147 -15.36 7.22 -13.23
N ASN A 148 -15.36 6.27 -12.29
CA ASN A 148 -15.10 4.85 -12.57
C ASN A 148 -16.22 3.90 -12.09
N PHE A 149 -17.37 4.46 -11.69
CA PHE A 149 -18.56 3.67 -11.33
C PHE A 149 -19.36 3.24 -12.56
#